data_ee0c5509e3053e5bd3c04058effa6ca6
#
_entry.id   ee0c5509e3053e5bd3c04058effa6ca6
#
_cell.length_a   1.000
_cell.length_b   1.000
_cell.length_c   1.000
_cell.angle_alpha   90.00
_cell.angle_beta   90.00
_cell.angle_gamma   90.00
#
_symmetry.space_group_name_H-M   'P 1'
#
loop_
_entity.id
_entity.type
_entity.pdbx_description
1 polymer ?
#
loop_
_entity_poly.entity_id
_entity_poly.type
_entity_poly.pdbx_seq_one_letter_code
_entity_poly.pdbx_strand_id
1 'polypeptide(L)'
;MSSPTEVPAPGPVKKRPRLSHRAKVILALVIIGIAVVLAFYLPSEGDSNNVTGDPVPATLTVTNLVASITVNRGADYNHVHVTVGNVLQANKFSDDRKRGGNYAIRVRLTVRDDSGQQTPVGIDFSAAARLQLADGQLIAPQLVNVSPNILPNQTITGFIDFPVAAPVTLASLALRLGNSASVSFSS
;
A
#
# COMPACT_ATOMS: atom_id res chain seq x y z
N MET A 1 11.13 10.14 85.15
CA MET A 1 11.75 11.36 84.54
C MET A 1 11.73 11.16 83.08
N SER A 2 10.71 11.72 82.38
CA SER A 2 10.52 11.59 80.93
C SER A 2 10.92 12.92 80.31
N SER A 3 11.93 12.90 79.46
CA SER A 3 12.42 14.04 78.68
C SER A 3 11.42 14.42 77.59
N PRO A 4 11.18 15.72 77.33
CA PRO A 4 10.28 16.18 76.25
C PRO A 4 11.00 16.07 74.88
N THR A 5 10.28 15.53 73.90
CA THR A 5 10.70 15.42 72.50
C THR A 5 10.58 16.80 71.85
N GLU A 6 11.69 17.37 71.39
CA GLU A 6 11.77 18.65 70.69
C GLU A 6 11.30 18.48 69.23
N VAL A 7 10.28 19.24 68.85
CA VAL A 7 9.73 19.27 67.49
C VAL A 7 10.58 20.20 66.65
N PRO A 8 11.15 19.76 65.50
CA PRO A 8 11.96 20.63 64.64
C PRO A 8 11.11 21.72 63.98
N ALA A 9 11.63 22.95 63.98
CA ALA A 9 10.98 24.11 63.37
C ALA A 9 10.87 23.98 61.84
N PRO A 10 9.76 24.47 61.22
CA PRO A 10 9.57 24.45 59.78
C PRO A 10 10.60 25.32 59.06
N GLY A 11 11.29 24.72 58.09
CA GLY A 11 12.30 25.38 57.27
C GLY A 11 11.71 26.50 56.38
N PRO A 12 12.54 27.45 55.90
CA PRO A 12 12.09 28.64 55.19
C PRO A 12 11.45 28.27 53.84
N VAL A 13 10.19 28.67 53.63
CA VAL A 13 9.44 28.52 52.36
C VAL A 13 10.12 29.39 51.30
N LYS A 14 10.74 28.75 50.28
CA LYS A 14 11.29 29.42 49.11
C LYS A 14 10.17 30.10 48.34
N LYS A 15 10.09 31.44 48.40
CA LYS A 15 9.19 32.23 47.57
C LYS A 15 9.57 32.08 46.12
N ARG A 16 8.67 31.50 45.29
CA ARG A 16 8.85 31.40 43.82
C ARG A 16 8.94 32.83 43.24
N PRO A 17 9.91 33.12 42.35
CA PRO A 17 10.01 34.44 41.75
C PRO A 17 8.75 34.71 40.90
N ARG A 18 8.05 35.80 41.17
CA ARG A 18 6.92 36.26 40.34
C ARG A 18 7.48 36.92 39.11
N LEU A 19 7.27 36.28 37.92
CA LEU A 19 7.63 36.91 36.66
C LEU A 19 6.92 38.26 36.51
N SER A 20 7.65 39.29 36.06
CA SER A 20 7.10 40.58 35.75
C SER A 20 6.05 40.52 34.64
N HIS A 21 5.13 41.47 34.60
CA HIS A 21 4.08 41.47 33.56
C HIS A 21 4.66 41.42 32.13
N ARG A 22 5.79 42.13 31.91
CA ARG A 22 6.51 42.15 30.64
C ARG A 22 7.08 40.77 30.29
N ALA A 23 7.63 40.03 31.23
CA ALA A 23 8.15 38.69 31.01
C ALA A 23 7.03 37.67 30.64
N LYS A 24 5.84 37.83 31.22
CA LYS A 24 4.67 37.00 30.87
C LYS A 24 4.17 37.25 29.45
N VAL A 25 4.15 38.55 29.02
CA VAL A 25 3.74 38.90 27.64
C VAL A 25 4.75 38.37 26.61
N ILE A 26 6.05 38.51 26.88
CA ILE A 26 7.08 37.96 25.97
C ILE A 26 6.99 36.44 25.88
N LEU A 27 6.81 35.75 27.01
CA LEU A 27 6.65 34.30 27.03
C LEU A 27 5.40 33.87 26.24
N ALA A 28 4.29 34.58 26.37
CA ALA A 28 3.07 34.29 25.61
C ALA A 28 3.28 34.47 24.09
N LEU A 29 3.97 35.53 23.67
CA LEU A 29 4.28 35.75 22.25
C LEU A 29 5.22 34.69 21.68
N VAL A 30 6.20 34.23 22.46
CA VAL A 30 7.09 33.12 22.04
C VAL A 30 6.33 31.84 21.89
N ILE A 31 5.42 31.50 22.80
CA ILE A 31 4.58 30.31 22.72
C ILE A 31 3.66 30.36 21.49
N ILE A 32 3.03 31.50 21.21
CA ILE A 32 2.20 31.71 20.02
C ILE A 32 3.05 31.60 18.76
N GLY A 33 4.25 32.18 18.74
CA GLY A 33 5.16 32.04 17.58
C GLY A 33 5.56 30.58 17.30
N ILE A 34 5.89 29.83 18.35
CA ILE A 34 6.21 28.39 18.22
C ILE A 34 4.97 27.60 17.74
N ALA A 35 3.78 27.89 18.25
CA ALA A 35 2.55 27.22 17.83
C ALA A 35 2.23 27.48 16.36
N VAL A 36 2.43 28.72 15.87
CA VAL A 36 2.25 29.06 14.45
C VAL A 36 3.28 28.35 13.58
N VAL A 37 4.55 28.33 13.99
CA VAL A 37 5.59 27.59 13.24
C VAL A 37 5.29 26.09 13.22
N LEU A 38 4.90 25.49 14.33
CA LEU A 38 4.51 24.09 14.38
C LEU A 38 3.26 23.79 13.53
N ALA A 39 2.30 24.72 13.44
CA ALA A 39 1.13 24.57 12.58
C ALA A 39 1.49 24.58 11.08
N PHE A 40 2.59 25.22 10.69
CA PHE A 40 3.08 25.22 9.31
C PHE A 40 4.03 24.06 8.98
N TYR A 41 4.68 23.46 9.98
CA TYR A 41 5.66 22.38 9.78
C TYR A 41 5.16 20.99 10.21
N LEU A 42 4.13 20.91 11.05
CA LEU A 42 3.44 19.64 11.27
C LEU A 42 2.47 19.45 10.10
N PRO A 43 2.52 18.31 9.40
CA PRO A 43 1.47 17.97 8.47
C PRO A 43 0.16 18.00 9.26
N SER A 44 -0.75 18.86 8.84
CA SER A 44 -2.11 18.91 9.36
C SER A 44 -2.68 17.50 9.20
N GLU A 45 -2.92 16.79 10.31
CA GLU A 45 -3.88 15.71 10.32
C GLU A 45 -5.25 16.35 10.12
N GLY A 46 -5.45 16.89 8.91
CA GLY A 46 -6.75 17.33 8.45
C GLY A 46 -7.63 16.12 8.32
N ASP A 47 -8.82 16.19 8.86
CA ASP A 47 -9.93 15.29 8.59
C ASP A 47 -9.97 14.93 7.11
N SER A 48 -9.31 13.87 6.73
CA SER A 48 -9.34 13.32 5.39
C SER A 48 -10.59 12.45 5.24
N ASN A 49 -11.75 13.10 5.19
CA ASN A 49 -12.93 12.52 4.54
C ASN A 49 -12.84 12.57 3.01
N ASN A 50 -11.73 13.03 2.45
CA ASN A 50 -11.36 12.83 1.05
C ASN A 50 -10.21 11.82 1.01
N VAL A 51 -10.56 10.54 0.96
CA VAL A 51 -9.66 9.44 0.69
C VAL A 51 -9.16 9.56 -0.75
N THR A 52 -8.15 10.36 -0.96
CA THR A 52 -7.18 10.25 -2.05
C THR A 52 -5.78 10.05 -1.45
N GLY A 53 -5.72 9.36 -0.32
CA GLY A 53 -4.48 8.78 0.17
C GLY A 53 -4.41 7.35 -0.33
N ASP A 54 -3.24 6.91 -0.77
CA ASP A 54 -2.98 5.49 -0.96
C ASP A 54 -3.50 4.77 0.28
N PRO A 55 -4.42 3.81 0.13
CA PRO A 55 -4.90 3.07 1.28
C PRO A 55 -3.67 2.45 1.94
N VAL A 56 -3.45 2.77 3.22
CA VAL A 56 -2.55 1.97 4.05
C VAL A 56 -2.82 0.53 3.67
N PRO A 57 -1.85 -0.24 3.17
CA PRO A 57 -2.12 -1.57 2.67
C PRO A 57 -2.73 -2.37 3.81
N ALA A 58 -4.05 -2.53 3.76
CA ALA A 58 -4.74 -3.41 4.69
C ALA A 58 -4.01 -4.75 4.58
N THR A 59 -3.55 -5.28 5.70
CA THR A 59 -2.83 -6.56 5.72
C THR A 59 -3.70 -7.56 4.97
N LEU A 60 -3.23 -8.00 3.81
CA LEU A 60 -3.97 -8.92 2.97
C LEU A 60 -4.22 -10.20 3.76
N THR A 61 -5.45 -10.46 4.11
CA THR A 61 -5.83 -11.73 4.69
C THR A 61 -6.21 -12.69 3.58
N VAL A 62 -5.51 -13.82 3.53
CA VAL A 62 -5.77 -14.89 2.57
C VAL A 62 -6.51 -16.01 3.29
N THR A 63 -7.69 -16.37 2.80
CA THR A 63 -8.47 -17.47 3.36
C THR A 63 -8.20 -18.74 2.56
N ASN A 64 -7.74 -19.80 3.24
CA ASN A 64 -7.39 -21.08 2.64
C ASN A 64 -6.46 -20.93 1.43
N LEU A 65 -5.21 -20.52 1.69
CA LEU A 65 -4.17 -20.52 0.68
C LEU A 65 -3.97 -21.96 0.17
N VAL A 66 -4.14 -22.15 -1.13
CA VAL A 66 -4.02 -23.46 -1.80
C VAL A 66 -2.61 -23.65 -2.33
N ALA A 67 -2.07 -22.64 -3.00
CA ALA A 67 -0.76 -22.68 -3.63
C ALA A 67 -0.16 -21.28 -3.73
N SER A 68 1.17 -21.21 -3.77
CA SER A 68 1.91 -20.00 -4.11
C SER A 68 3.17 -20.35 -4.89
N ILE A 69 3.54 -19.50 -5.85
CA ILE A 69 4.81 -19.57 -6.56
C ILE A 69 5.39 -18.16 -6.74
N THR A 70 6.71 -18.10 -6.87
CA THR A 70 7.43 -16.89 -7.27
C THR A 70 7.91 -17.09 -8.70
N VAL A 71 7.52 -16.18 -9.60
CA VAL A 71 7.79 -16.28 -11.04
C VAL A 71 8.99 -15.43 -11.42
N ASN A 72 9.00 -14.15 -11.07
CA ASN A 72 10.05 -13.15 -11.34
C ASN A 72 10.47 -13.10 -12.83
N ARG A 73 9.48 -13.19 -13.71
CA ARG A 73 9.65 -13.10 -15.16
C ARG A 73 8.80 -11.99 -15.72
N GLY A 74 9.26 -11.41 -16.82
CA GLY A 74 8.56 -10.30 -17.45
C GLY A 74 8.46 -10.43 -18.95
N ALA A 75 7.66 -9.55 -19.52
CA ALA A 75 7.52 -9.35 -20.94
C ALA A 75 7.21 -7.89 -21.23
N ASP A 76 7.62 -7.44 -22.41
CA ASP A 76 7.31 -6.08 -22.88
C ASP A 76 5.93 -6.05 -23.53
N TYR A 77 5.14 -5.09 -23.15
CA TYR A 77 3.80 -4.87 -23.67
C TYR A 77 3.49 -3.39 -23.74
N ASN A 78 3.12 -2.89 -24.92
CA ASN A 78 2.70 -1.50 -25.14
C ASN A 78 3.64 -0.47 -24.51
N HIS A 79 4.95 -0.60 -24.79
CA HIS A 79 6.02 0.30 -24.29
C HIS A 79 6.30 0.24 -22.78
N VAL A 80 5.79 -0.73 -22.07
CA VAL A 80 6.14 -0.98 -20.67
C VAL A 80 6.71 -2.38 -20.48
N HIS A 81 7.55 -2.54 -19.47
CA HIS A 81 8.00 -3.85 -19.01
C HIS A 81 7.10 -4.33 -17.87
N VAL A 82 6.40 -5.45 -18.08
CA VAL A 82 5.51 -6.06 -17.08
C VAL A 82 6.20 -7.28 -16.48
N THR A 83 6.49 -7.25 -15.18
CA THR A 83 7.07 -8.38 -14.44
C THR A 83 6.01 -9.03 -13.57
N VAL A 84 5.86 -10.35 -13.70
CA VAL A 84 5.07 -11.18 -12.78
C VAL A 84 5.95 -11.54 -11.58
N GLY A 85 5.53 -11.16 -10.39
CA GLY A 85 6.18 -11.51 -9.13
C GLY A 85 5.59 -12.79 -8.52
N ASN A 86 4.93 -12.65 -7.36
CA ASN A 86 4.28 -13.76 -6.69
C ASN A 86 2.90 -14.04 -7.28
N VAL A 87 2.58 -15.32 -7.46
CA VAL A 87 1.26 -15.81 -7.84
C VAL A 87 0.70 -16.65 -6.69
N LEU A 88 -0.50 -16.32 -6.24
CA LEU A 88 -1.19 -16.97 -5.13
C LEU A 88 -2.50 -17.56 -5.60
N GLN A 89 -2.84 -18.75 -5.13
CA GLN A 89 -4.17 -19.35 -5.30
C GLN A 89 -4.81 -19.57 -3.95
N ALA A 90 -6.02 -19.06 -3.77
CA ALA A 90 -6.76 -19.15 -2.51
C ALA A 90 -8.28 -19.22 -2.77
N ASN A 91 -9.04 -19.59 -1.72
CA ASN A 91 -10.49 -19.47 -1.79
C ASN A 91 -10.93 -18.00 -1.82
N LYS A 92 -10.27 -17.13 -1.05
CA LYS A 92 -10.63 -15.72 -0.92
C LYS A 92 -9.45 -14.87 -0.53
N PHE A 93 -9.40 -13.66 -1.10
CA PHE A 93 -8.59 -12.54 -0.61
C PHE A 93 -9.49 -11.54 0.10
N SER A 94 -9.01 -10.85 1.14
CA SER A 94 -9.83 -9.96 1.97
C SER A 94 -10.38 -8.75 1.20
N ASP A 95 -9.75 -8.37 0.11
CA ASP A 95 -10.11 -7.26 -0.78
C ASP A 95 -10.98 -7.70 -1.98
N ASP A 96 -11.32 -8.99 -2.09
CA ASP A 96 -12.25 -9.50 -3.10
C ASP A 96 -13.66 -8.94 -2.90
N ARG A 97 -14.12 -8.13 -3.84
CA ARG A 97 -15.47 -7.55 -3.83
C ARG A 97 -16.49 -8.37 -4.60
N LYS A 98 -16.06 -9.12 -5.61
CA LYS A 98 -16.90 -9.99 -6.46
C LYS A 98 -16.19 -11.31 -6.70
N ARG A 99 -16.95 -12.39 -6.76
CA ARG A 99 -16.44 -13.74 -7.01
C ARG A 99 -17.15 -14.34 -8.21
N GLY A 100 -16.34 -14.74 -9.18
CA GLY A 100 -16.81 -15.52 -10.34
C GLY A 100 -16.55 -17.03 -10.22
N GLY A 101 -15.92 -17.50 -9.13
CA GLY A 101 -15.55 -18.91 -8.94
C GLY A 101 -15.36 -19.25 -7.46
N ASN A 102 -15.05 -20.52 -7.18
CA ASN A 102 -14.78 -20.98 -5.82
C ASN A 102 -13.39 -20.61 -5.33
N TYR A 103 -12.48 -20.30 -6.26
CA TYR A 103 -11.10 -19.92 -6.01
C TYR A 103 -10.72 -18.69 -6.83
N ALA A 104 -9.73 -17.98 -6.37
CA ALA A 104 -9.12 -16.87 -7.08
C ALA A 104 -7.61 -17.08 -7.23
N ILE A 105 -7.07 -16.70 -8.38
CA ILE A 105 -5.63 -16.63 -8.61
C ILE A 105 -5.24 -15.18 -8.67
N ARG A 106 -4.42 -14.74 -7.71
CA ARG A 106 -3.86 -13.39 -7.65
C ARG A 106 -2.48 -13.38 -8.26
N VAL A 107 -2.31 -12.60 -9.31
CA VAL A 107 -1.03 -12.36 -9.98
C VAL A 107 -0.53 -10.98 -9.56
N ARG A 108 0.57 -10.90 -8.82
CA ARG A 108 1.22 -9.63 -8.49
C ARG A 108 2.09 -9.18 -9.64
N LEU A 109 1.97 -7.90 -9.99
CA LEU A 109 2.68 -7.28 -11.10
C LEU A 109 3.52 -6.12 -10.62
N THR A 110 4.67 -5.97 -11.29
CA THR A 110 5.44 -4.73 -11.33
C THR A 110 5.45 -4.26 -12.77
N VAL A 111 5.04 -3.02 -13.00
CA VAL A 111 4.99 -2.43 -14.35
C VAL A 111 5.92 -1.22 -14.37
N ARG A 112 6.84 -1.19 -15.31
CA ARG A 112 7.82 -0.12 -15.48
C ARG A 112 7.69 0.48 -16.88
N ASP A 113 7.62 1.79 -16.95
CA ASP A 113 7.70 2.49 -18.24
C ASP A 113 9.15 2.55 -18.70
N ASP A 114 9.43 1.85 -19.78
CA ASP A 114 10.73 1.81 -20.48
C ASP A 114 10.66 2.47 -21.86
N SER A 115 9.57 3.19 -22.15
CA SER A 115 9.33 3.80 -23.48
C SER A 115 10.35 4.86 -23.85
N GLY A 116 11.00 5.51 -22.86
CA GLY A 116 11.82 6.71 -23.05
C GLY A 116 11.00 7.94 -23.48
N GLN A 117 9.67 7.85 -23.53
CA GLN A 117 8.78 8.95 -23.87
C GLN A 117 8.54 9.85 -22.66
N GLN A 118 8.15 11.09 -22.91
CA GLN A 118 7.80 12.05 -21.86
C GLN A 118 6.29 12.08 -21.58
N THR A 119 5.52 11.18 -22.21
CA THR A 119 4.06 11.10 -22.07
C THR A 119 3.70 9.82 -21.33
N PRO A 120 2.66 9.84 -20.47
CA PRO A 120 2.19 8.64 -19.78
C PRO A 120 1.76 7.55 -20.77
N VAL A 121 2.04 6.29 -20.41
CA VAL A 121 1.53 5.11 -21.14
C VAL A 121 0.23 4.66 -20.51
N GLY A 122 -0.84 4.57 -21.30
CA GLY A 122 -2.15 4.07 -20.86
C GLY A 122 -2.32 2.58 -21.15
N ILE A 123 -2.64 1.77 -20.15
CA ILE A 123 -2.93 0.33 -20.33
C ILE A 123 -4.19 -0.05 -19.55
N ASP A 124 -5.21 -0.51 -20.27
CA ASP A 124 -6.36 -1.16 -19.64
C ASP A 124 -6.07 -2.65 -19.42
N PHE A 125 -5.57 -2.98 -18.25
CA PHE A 125 -5.28 -4.38 -17.88
C PHE A 125 -6.55 -5.22 -17.79
N SER A 126 -7.74 -4.66 -17.62
CA SER A 126 -9.00 -5.41 -17.61
C SER A 126 -9.34 -5.96 -18.99
N ALA A 127 -9.03 -5.21 -20.02
CA ALA A 127 -9.18 -5.61 -21.41
C ALA A 127 -7.99 -6.45 -21.90
N ALA A 128 -6.76 -6.08 -21.51
CA ALA A 128 -5.53 -6.66 -22.05
C ALA A 128 -5.13 -7.99 -21.40
N ALA A 129 -5.30 -8.11 -20.06
CA ALA A 129 -4.82 -9.28 -19.33
C ALA A 129 -5.77 -10.48 -19.45
N ARG A 130 -5.19 -11.66 -19.65
CA ARG A 130 -5.91 -12.95 -19.59
C ARG A 130 -5.01 -13.97 -18.90
N LEU A 131 -5.59 -14.78 -18.03
CA LEU A 131 -4.91 -15.94 -17.49
C LEU A 131 -5.13 -17.12 -18.45
N GLN A 132 -4.06 -17.66 -18.97
CA GLN A 132 -4.10 -18.86 -19.81
C GLN A 132 -3.90 -20.11 -18.94
N LEU A 133 -4.86 -21.02 -18.97
CA LEU A 133 -4.77 -22.32 -18.32
C LEU A 133 -3.97 -23.32 -19.17
N ALA A 134 -3.64 -24.48 -18.56
CA ALA A 134 -2.88 -25.53 -19.21
C ALA A 134 -3.57 -26.10 -20.48
N ASP A 135 -4.90 -26.08 -20.52
CA ASP A 135 -5.74 -26.51 -21.66
C ASP A 135 -5.87 -25.42 -22.74
N GLY A 136 -5.24 -24.28 -22.56
CA GLY A 136 -5.31 -23.13 -23.46
C GLY A 136 -6.50 -22.20 -23.22
N GLN A 137 -7.41 -22.50 -22.30
CA GLN A 137 -8.52 -21.62 -21.95
C GLN A 137 -7.99 -20.29 -21.44
N LEU A 138 -8.63 -19.19 -21.86
CA LEU A 138 -8.32 -17.83 -21.41
C LEU A 138 -9.39 -17.33 -20.44
N ILE A 139 -8.96 -16.93 -19.24
CA ILE A 139 -9.84 -16.41 -18.20
C ILE A 139 -9.65 -14.90 -18.10
N ALA A 140 -10.75 -14.15 -18.14
CA ALA A 140 -10.74 -12.71 -17.94
C ALA A 140 -10.52 -12.38 -16.45
N PRO A 141 -9.88 -11.23 -16.14
CA PRO A 141 -9.74 -10.78 -14.76
C PRO A 141 -11.10 -10.40 -14.16
N GLN A 142 -11.28 -10.67 -12.86
CA GLN A 142 -12.42 -10.19 -12.11
C GLN A 142 -12.14 -8.93 -11.31
N LEU A 143 -10.88 -8.74 -10.93
CA LEU A 143 -10.41 -7.54 -10.21
C LEU A 143 -9.04 -7.15 -10.74
N VAL A 144 -8.89 -5.87 -11.06
CA VAL A 144 -7.62 -5.26 -11.46
C VAL A 144 -7.31 -4.13 -10.50
N ASN A 145 -6.18 -4.25 -9.80
CA ASN A 145 -5.64 -3.23 -8.92
C ASN A 145 -4.22 -2.86 -9.38
N VAL A 146 -4.13 -2.39 -10.61
CA VAL A 146 -2.93 -1.82 -11.23
C VAL A 146 -3.37 -0.51 -11.84
N SER A 147 -2.61 0.58 -11.61
CA SER A 147 -2.92 1.85 -12.23
C SER A 147 -2.93 1.72 -13.76
N PRO A 148 -3.96 2.21 -14.45
CA PRO A 148 -4.01 2.17 -15.92
C PRO A 148 -3.06 3.20 -16.56
N ASN A 149 -2.60 4.21 -15.83
CA ASN A 149 -1.69 5.25 -16.32
C ASN A 149 -0.34 5.11 -15.65
N ILE A 150 0.68 4.84 -16.43
CA ILE A 150 2.07 4.72 -16.01
C ILE A 150 2.80 5.99 -16.46
N LEU A 151 3.34 6.75 -15.50
CA LEU A 151 4.07 7.98 -15.80
C LEU A 151 5.47 7.65 -16.33
N PRO A 152 6.09 8.55 -17.10
CA PRO A 152 7.45 8.37 -17.61
C PRO A 152 8.45 7.98 -16.52
N ASN A 153 9.23 6.95 -16.77
CA ASN A 153 10.22 6.39 -15.84
C ASN A 153 9.65 5.89 -14.50
N GLN A 154 8.34 5.76 -14.39
CA GLN A 154 7.68 5.26 -13.18
C GLN A 154 7.69 3.73 -13.15
N THR A 155 7.85 3.19 -11.94
CA THR A 155 7.57 1.80 -11.63
C THR A 155 6.37 1.76 -10.70
N ILE A 156 5.33 1.03 -11.08
CA ILE A 156 4.14 0.80 -10.27
C ILE A 156 4.01 -0.68 -9.93
N THR A 157 3.38 -0.96 -8.81
CA THR A 157 3.06 -2.34 -8.39
C THR A 157 1.55 -2.48 -8.22
N GLY A 158 1.05 -3.68 -8.42
CA GLY A 158 -0.35 -3.98 -8.23
C GLY A 158 -0.63 -5.47 -8.34
N PHE A 159 -1.89 -5.82 -8.56
CA PHE A 159 -2.28 -7.21 -8.76
C PHE A 159 -3.50 -7.31 -9.67
N ILE A 160 -3.66 -8.51 -10.23
CA ILE A 160 -4.84 -8.92 -11.01
C ILE A 160 -5.35 -10.23 -10.45
N ASP A 161 -6.66 -10.33 -10.19
CA ASP A 161 -7.32 -11.54 -9.73
C ASP A 161 -8.13 -12.18 -10.85
N PHE A 162 -7.97 -13.48 -10.98
CA PHE A 162 -8.68 -14.32 -11.97
C PHE A 162 -9.52 -15.37 -11.25
N PRO A 163 -10.82 -15.51 -11.59
CA PRO A 163 -11.68 -16.51 -10.98
C PRO A 163 -11.40 -17.89 -11.58
N VAL A 164 -11.32 -18.92 -10.76
CA VAL A 164 -11.24 -20.31 -11.21
C VAL A 164 -12.22 -21.19 -10.43
N ALA A 165 -12.77 -22.19 -11.09
CA ALA A 165 -13.77 -23.08 -10.49
C ALA A 165 -13.15 -24.11 -9.53
N ALA A 166 -11.93 -24.55 -9.80
CA ALA A 166 -11.19 -25.55 -9.04
C ALA A 166 -9.72 -25.17 -8.93
N PRO A 167 -8.97 -25.75 -7.97
CA PRO A 167 -7.54 -25.57 -7.90
C PRO A 167 -6.84 -26.01 -9.19
N VAL A 168 -5.82 -25.24 -9.60
CA VAL A 168 -5.02 -25.52 -10.78
C VAL A 168 -3.52 -25.49 -10.41
N THR A 169 -2.70 -26.16 -11.22
CA THR A 169 -1.25 -26.13 -11.06
C THR A 169 -0.70 -24.79 -11.54
N LEU A 170 -0.23 -23.93 -10.62
CA LEU A 170 0.21 -22.58 -10.96
C LEU A 170 1.36 -22.55 -11.98
N ALA A 171 2.30 -23.48 -11.93
CA ALA A 171 3.43 -23.57 -12.86
C ALA A 171 3.03 -23.85 -14.31
N SER A 172 1.81 -24.34 -14.57
CA SER A 172 1.30 -24.60 -15.92
C SER A 172 0.54 -23.42 -16.54
N LEU A 173 0.47 -22.30 -15.83
CA LEU A 173 -0.27 -21.11 -16.25
C LEU A 173 0.63 -20.10 -16.95
N ALA A 174 0.00 -19.17 -17.66
CA ALA A 174 0.65 -18.00 -18.22
C ALA A 174 -0.24 -16.76 -18.11
N LEU A 175 0.34 -15.59 -17.89
CA LEU A 175 -0.32 -14.32 -18.07
C LEU A 175 -0.15 -13.86 -19.52
N ARG A 176 -1.25 -13.70 -20.24
CA ARG A 176 -1.29 -13.12 -21.58
C ARG A 176 -1.60 -11.64 -21.46
N LEU A 177 -0.88 -10.81 -22.23
CA LEU A 177 -1.12 -9.38 -22.35
C LEU A 177 -1.41 -9.06 -23.84
N GLY A 178 -2.65 -8.81 -24.14
CA GLY A 178 -3.13 -8.72 -25.52
C GLY A 178 -2.80 -9.97 -26.32
N ASN A 179 -2.44 -9.75 -27.60
CA ASN A 179 -2.04 -10.83 -28.51
C ASN A 179 -0.52 -10.96 -28.64
N SER A 180 0.26 -10.03 -28.08
CA SER A 180 1.68 -9.86 -28.37
C SER A 180 2.62 -10.34 -27.27
N ALA A 181 2.18 -10.37 -26.01
CA ALA A 181 3.04 -10.69 -24.89
C ALA A 181 2.47 -11.82 -24.02
N SER A 182 3.37 -12.61 -23.43
CA SER A 182 3.01 -13.70 -22.53
C SER A 182 4.11 -13.95 -21.51
N VAL A 183 3.75 -14.13 -20.25
CA VAL A 183 4.65 -14.51 -19.17
C VAL A 183 4.23 -15.88 -18.64
N SER A 184 5.03 -16.91 -18.93
CA SER A 184 4.83 -18.27 -18.39
C SER A 184 5.21 -18.31 -16.91
N PHE A 185 4.44 -19.05 -16.10
CA PHE A 185 4.72 -19.25 -14.68
C PHE A 185 5.60 -20.48 -14.41
N SER A 186 5.94 -21.26 -15.46
CA SER A 186 6.89 -22.37 -15.31
C SER A 186 8.27 -21.83 -14.92
N SER A 187 8.95 -22.52 -14.03
CA SER A 187 10.37 -22.29 -13.70
C SER A 187 11.28 -22.65 -14.86
#